data_f172d2575767c57b9bcc93de8ae56367
#
_entry.id   f172d2575767c57b9bcc93de8ae56367
#
_cell.length_a   1.000
_cell.length_b   1.000
_cell.length_c   1.000
_cell.angle_alpha   90.00
_cell.angle_beta   90.00
_cell.angle_gamma   90.00
#
_symmetry.space_group_name_H-M   'P 1'
#
loop_
_entity.id
_entity.type
_entity.pdbx_description
1 polymer ?
#
loop_
_entity_poly.entity_id
_entity_poly.type
_entity_poly.pdbx_seq_one_letter_code
_entity_poly.pdbx_strand_id
1 'polypeptide(L)'
;MKTLLKPRDVQTLLIAEDTKVLRSRTWDRLKFEVEYSLKKGTSANSYLIQGEQTAIIDPPGESFTSNYIEALQMRLNWSNLNYIILGHFNANRGATIKALLALAPQVTFVCSNPAAIALKEYLSDYDNINLLVVKGEETLDIGNEHQLQFITAQTPRWPDSLLTYDHKTQILYTDKFFGAHVCGDQIFDEGWSIYSEDRRFYYDCLHAAQARQVLSTLDKIADLPPIKFYATGHGPLVRYGMNELTHLYREWSNKQKTKDLNVALLYASAYGNTATIAQAIAKGLTRAGVAVESINCEYVKASEIQAAIEKCDGFIIGSPTLGGHAPTQIQTALGIILNTASTSKLAGVFGSFGWSGEAIDILEGKLKDAGYKFGFEPIRVKFKPTDVTLQTCEEAAVDFAQTLRRTQKQRSARSSXXXXKRLWGRSHRPSGRAFSGFVVCDVLSARRGSKRDVGVVGISSDI
;
A
#
# COMPACT_ATOMS: atom_id res chain seq x y z
N MET A 1 7.90 32.76 -17.73
CA MET A 1 6.44 32.94 -17.44
C MET A 1 6.10 32.06 -16.23
N LYS A 2 5.65 32.64 -15.11
CA LYS A 2 5.07 31.86 -14.02
C LYS A 2 3.72 31.32 -14.53
N THR A 3 3.62 30.04 -14.76
CA THR A 3 2.34 29.40 -15.06
C THR A 3 1.40 29.71 -13.88
N LEU A 4 0.36 30.48 -14.13
CA LEU A 4 -0.67 30.72 -13.13
C LEU A 4 -1.35 29.39 -12.86
N LEU A 5 -1.08 28.83 -11.67
CA LEU A 5 -1.74 27.61 -11.22
C LEU A 5 -3.24 27.86 -11.12
N LYS A 6 -4.03 26.96 -11.68
CA LYS A 6 -5.50 27.01 -11.59
C LYS A 6 -5.88 26.93 -10.11
N PRO A 7 -6.72 27.85 -9.60
CA PRO A 7 -7.08 27.84 -8.18
C PRO A 7 -7.84 26.56 -7.80
N ARG A 8 -7.73 26.17 -6.56
CA ARG A 8 -8.51 25.06 -6.00
C ARG A 8 -10.00 25.38 -6.07
N ASP A 9 -10.79 24.37 -6.39
CA ASP A 9 -12.24 24.50 -6.46
C ASP A 9 -12.95 23.24 -5.98
N VAL A 10 -14.28 23.29 -5.92
CA VAL A 10 -15.12 22.12 -5.66
C VAL A 10 -16.10 21.97 -6.82
N GLN A 11 -15.90 20.95 -7.61
CA GLN A 11 -16.80 20.57 -8.69
C GLN A 11 -17.92 19.70 -8.11
N THR A 12 -19.16 20.08 -8.30
CA THR A 12 -20.33 19.36 -7.78
C THR A 12 -21.22 18.88 -8.92
N LEU A 13 -21.66 17.63 -8.86
CA LEU A 13 -22.57 17.04 -9.85
C LEU A 13 -23.50 16.03 -9.17
N LEU A 14 -24.76 15.98 -9.61
CA LEU A 14 -25.69 14.92 -9.29
C LEU A 14 -25.25 13.66 -10.06
N ILE A 15 -24.95 12.57 -9.34
CA ILE A 15 -24.43 11.32 -9.94
C ILE A 15 -25.46 10.19 -9.91
N ALA A 16 -26.46 10.33 -9.06
CA ALA A 16 -27.62 9.44 -8.97
C ALA A 16 -28.72 10.19 -8.22
N GLU A 17 -29.91 9.63 -8.18
CA GLU A 17 -31.03 10.16 -7.40
C GLU A 17 -30.60 10.43 -5.97
N ASP A 18 -30.83 11.64 -5.49
CA ASP A 18 -30.53 12.11 -4.14
C ASP A 18 -29.02 12.13 -3.81
N THR A 19 -28.14 11.82 -4.76
CA THR A 19 -26.70 11.63 -4.53
C THR A 19 -25.85 12.57 -5.38
N LYS A 20 -25.05 13.38 -4.71
CA LYS A 20 -24.11 14.32 -5.35
C LYS A 20 -22.65 13.96 -5.01
N VAL A 21 -21.76 14.14 -5.97
CA VAL A 21 -20.33 14.14 -5.71
C VAL A 21 -19.85 15.60 -5.54
N LEU A 22 -18.98 15.82 -4.56
CA LEU A 22 -18.24 17.07 -4.36
C LEU A 22 -16.75 16.72 -4.53
N ARG A 23 -16.20 17.09 -5.67
CA ARG A 23 -14.80 16.82 -5.99
C ARG A 23 -13.97 18.06 -5.66
N SER A 24 -13.26 18.03 -4.55
CA SER A 24 -12.30 19.08 -4.14
C SER A 24 -11.03 18.90 -4.97
N ARG A 25 -10.77 19.84 -5.87
CA ARG A 25 -9.75 19.70 -6.93
C ARG A 25 -8.54 20.61 -6.72
N THR A 26 -7.35 20.06 -7.02
CA THR A 26 -6.12 20.85 -7.08
C THR A 26 -5.20 20.34 -8.18
N TRP A 27 -4.58 21.28 -8.89
CA TRP A 27 -3.51 20.99 -9.87
C TRP A 27 -2.13 21.11 -9.21
N ASP A 28 -2.09 21.53 -7.94
CA ASP A 28 -0.86 21.59 -7.14
C ASP A 28 -0.40 20.19 -6.73
N ARG A 29 0.87 20.08 -6.44
CA ARG A 29 1.46 18.89 -5.84
C ARG A 29 1.20 18.92 -4.33
N LEU A 30 0.13 18.27 -3.89
CA LEU A 30 -0.15 18.09 -2.46
C LEU A 30 0.58 16.85 -1.95
N LYS A 31 1.06 16.90 -0.71
CA LYS A 31 1.85 15.84 -0.09
C LYS A 31 1.15 15.15 1.08
N PHE A 32 -0.13 15.39 1.26
CA PHE A 32 -0.78 15.03 2.51
C PHE A 32 -1.08 13.53 2.68
N GLU A 33 -1.43 12.81 1.64
CA GLU A 33 -1.86 11.40 1.78
C GLU A 33 -0.92 10.39 1.13
N VAL A 34 0.04 10.86 0.37
CA VAL A 34 0.91 9.98 -0.42
C VAL A 34 2.37 10.42 -0.30
N GLU A 35 3.26 9.46 -0.35
CA GLU A 35 4.70 9.64 -0.28
C GLU A 35 5.31 9.67 -1.68
N TYR A 36 4.56 10.17 -2.67
CA TYR A 36 5.04 10.26 -4.04
C TYR A 36 4.51 11.51 -4.74
N SER A 37 5.15 11.88 -5.83
CA SER A 37 4.81 13.08 -6.58
C SER A 37 3.45 12.97 -7.28
N LEU A 38 2.57 13.93 -7.04
CA LEU A 38 1.27 14.06 -7.70
C LEU A 38 1.43 14.93 -8.98
N LYS A 39 2.06 14.38 -10.00
CA LYS A 39 2.42 15.12 -11.23
C LYS A 39 1.22 15.75 -11.93
N LYS A 40 0.06 15.11 -11.86
CA LYS A 40 -1.19 15.54 -12.53
C LYS A 40 -2.20 16.14 -11.54
N GLY A 41 -1.76 16.55 -10.35
CA GLY A 41 -2.65 17.04 -9.30
C GLY A 41 -3.50 15.91 -8.72
N THR A 42 -4.61 16.26 -8.07
CA THR A 42 -5.54 15.28 -7.51
C THR A 42 -6.92 15.90 -7.29
N SER A 43 -7.92 15.04 -7.11
CA SER A 43 -9.18 15.41 -6.48
C SER A 43 -9.33 14.63 -5.17
N ALA A 44 -10.01 15.23 -4.19
CA ALA A 44 -10.53 14.52 -3.02
C ALA A 44 -12.04 14.52 -3.18
N ASN A 45 -12.59 13.34 -3.42
CA ASN A 45 -14.00 13.17 -3.73
C ASN A 45 -14.76 12.83 -2.43
N SER A 46 -15.79 13.59 -2.18
CA SER A 46 -16.75 13.40 -1.09
C SER A 46 -18.15 13.26 -1.68
N TYR A 47 -19.02 12.60 -0.98
CA TYR A 47 -20.37 12.31 -1.49
C TYR A 47 -21.42 12.78 -0.50
N LEU A 48 -22.47 13.42 -1.02
CA LEU A 48 -23.62 13.88 -0.24
C LEU A 48 -24.84 13.08 -0.69
N ILE A 49 -25.45 12.33 0.24
CA ILE A 49 -26.68 11.58 0.01
C ILE A 49 -27.77 12.25 0.83
N GLN A 50 -28.87 12.63 0.15
CA GLN A 50 -30.00 13.34 0.75
C GLN A 50 -31.24 12.45 0.73
N GLY A 51 -31.27 11.41 1.58
CA GLY A 51 -32.44 10.58 1.84
C GLY A 51 -33.42 11.30 2.77
N GLU A 52 -34.16 10.56 3.60
CA GLU A 52 -34.92 11.19 4.70
C GLU A 52 -33.94 11.78 5.72
N GLN A 53 -32.82 11.10 5.91
CA GLN A 53 -31.65 11.58 6.65
C GLN A 53 -30.53 11.88 5.65
N THR A 54 -29.70 12.85 6.01
CA THR A 54 -28.60 13.30 5.14
C THR A 54 -27.26 12.72 5.62
N ALA A 55 -26.51 12.16 4.70
CA ALA A 55 -25.18 11.60 4.97
C ALA A 55 -24.10 12.22 4.06
N ILE A 56 -22.94 12.49 4.64
CA ILE A 56 -21.70 12.81 3.91
C ILE A 56 -20.79 11.58 3.99
N ILE A 57 -20.20 11.19 2.85
CA ILE A 57 -19.18 10.14 2.80
C ILE A 57 -17.84 10.77 2.45
N ASP A 58 -16.82 10.49 3.23
CA ASP A 58 -15.41 10.83 3.00
C ASP A 58 -15.14 12.33 2.79
N PRO A 59 -15.30 13.15 3.82
CA PRO A 59 -14.86 14.55 3.76
C PRO A 59 -13.39 14.65 3.34
N PRO A 60 -13.00 15.68 2.56
CA PRO A 60 -11.62 15.83 2.08
C PRO A 60 -10.65 16.27 3.18
N GLY A 61 -9.35 16.24 2.89
CA GLY A 61 -8.30 16.71 3.79
C GLY A 61 -8.26 18.22 3.95
N GLU A 62 -7.49 18.67 4.95
CA GLU A 62 -7.40 20.06 5.43
C GLU A 62 -7.17 21.10 4.33
N SER A 63 -6.43 20.73 3.28
CA SER A 63 -6.12 21.62 2.15
C SER A 63 -7.36 22.13 1.41
N PHE A 64 -8.49 21.49 1.60
CA PHE A 64 -9.73 21.78 0.91
C PHE A 64 -10.85 22.27 1.85
N THR A 65 -10.62 22.36 3.15
CA THR A 65 -11.66 22.62 4.15
C THR A 65 -12.55 23.80 3.77
N SER A 66 -11.95 24.97 3.51
CA SER A 66 -12.71 26.20 3.22
C SER A 66 -13.63 26.07 2.00
N ASN A 67 -13.06 25.65 0.87
CA ASN A 67 -13.81 25.48 -0.39
C ASN A 67 -14.91 24.42 -0.24
N TYR A 68 -14.63 23.35 0.50
CA TYR A 68 -15.55 22.24 0.70
C TYR A 68 -16.75 22.67 1.58
N ILE A 69 -16.49 23.37 2.69
CA ILE A 69 -17.54 23.87 3.59
C ILE A 69 -18.45 24.85 2.81
N GLU A 70 -17.86 25.79 2.04
CA GLU A 70 -18.60 26.74 1.21
C GLU A 70 -19.49 25.98 0.21
N ALA A 71 -18.97 24.96 -0.46
CA ALA A 71 -19.74 24.17 -1.42
C ALA A 71 -20.90 23.42 -0.75
N LEU A 72 -20.69 22.87 0.45
CA LEU A 72 -21.74 22.18 1.21
C LEU A 72 -22.83 23.13 1.70
N GLN A 73 -22.43 24.29 2.20
CA GLN A 73 -23.34 25.31 2.73
C GLN A 73 -24.42 25.75 1.72
N MET A 74 -24.08 25.70 0.42
CA MET A 74 -25.02 26.00 -0.67
C MET A 74 -25.96 24.82 -0.98
N ARG A 75 -25.79 23.66 -0.35
CA ARG A 75 -26.45 22.40 -0.75
C ARG A 75 -27.20 21.69 0.37
N LEU A 76 -26.91 22.02 1.62
CA LEU A 76 -27.60 21.43 2.76
C LEU A 76 -27.79 22.45 3.88
N ASN A 77 -28.79 22.21 4.70
CA ASN A 77 -28.94 22.88 5.99
C ASN A 77 -28.21 22.02 7.03
N TRP A 78 -27.31 22.63 7.78
CA TRP A 78 -26.47 21.94 8.75
C TRP A 78 -27.28 21.16 9.81
N SER A 79 -28.47 21.66 10.18
CA SER A 79 -29.37 20.98 11.11
C SER A 79 -29.87 19.63 10.58
N ASN A 80 -29.84 19.45 9.25
CA ASN A 80 -30.32 18.22 8.59
C ASN A 80 -29.20 17.21 8.36
N LEU A 81 -27.93 17.54 8.67
CA LEU A 81 -26.82 16.61 8.53
C LEU A 81 -26.84 15.62 9.67
N ASN A 82 -27.13 14.36 9.36
CA ASN A 82 -27.29 13.28 10.34
C ASN A 82 -26.02 12.44 10.49
N TYR A 83 -25.34 12.14 9.36
CA TYR A 83 -24.22 11.21 9.37
C TYR A 83 -23.01 11.74 8.60
N ILE A 84 -21.81 11.45 9.13
CA ILE A 84 -20.55 11.53 8.40
C ILE A 84 -19.95 10.14 8.40
N ILE A 85 -19.89 9.52 7.24
CA ILE A 85 -19.37 8.16 7.03
C ILE A 85 -17.90 8.26 6.61
N LEU A 86 -17.02 7.59 7.33
CA LEU A 86 -15.58 7.63 7.11
C LEU A 86 -15.08 6.29 6.56
N GLY A 87 -14.76 6.26 5.29
CA GLY A 87 -14.07 5.12 4.67
C GLY A 87 -12.65 4.94 5.23
N HIS A 88 -12.06 6.05 5.71
CA HIS A 88 -10.74 6.07 6.34
C HIS A 88 -10.57 7.38 7.09
N PHE A 89 -9.97 7.32 8.27
CA PHE A 89 -9.62 8.51 9.06
C PHE A 89 -8.11 8.70 9.14
N ASN A 90 -7.66 9.93 8.98
CA ASN A 90 -6.30 10.37 9.30
C ASN A 90 -6.33 11.82 9.77
N ALA A 91 -5.25 12.26 10.40
CA ALA A 91 -5.13 13.61 10.96
C ALA A 91 -5.31 14.71 9.88
N ASN A 92 -4.99 14.41 8.63
CA ASN A 92 -5.17 15.36 7.52
C ASN A 92 -6.65 15.67 7.23
N ARG A 93 -7.56 14.72 7.51
CA ARG A 93 -9.02 14.94 7.43
C ARG A 93 -9.55 15.67 8.68
N GLY A 94 -8.75 15.69 9.73
CA GLY A 94 -9.16 16.18 11.06
C GLY A 94 -9.67 17.63 11.05
N ALA A 95 -9.00 18.54 10.36
CA ALA A 95 -9.43 19.95 10.28
C ALA A 95 -10.81 20.09 9.65
N THR A 96 -11.07 19.34 8.57
CA THR A 96 -12.40 19.36 7.89
C THR A 96 -13.47 18.75 8.82
N ILE A 97 -13.13 17.68 9.53
CA ILE A 97 -14.04 17.02 10.49
C ILE A 97 -14.39 17.99 11.64
N LYS A 98 -13.40 18.70 12.21
CA LYS A 98 -13.64 19.71 13.24
C LYS A 98 -14.54 20.84 12.74
N ALA A 99 -14.33 21.31 11.50
CA ALA A 99 -15.18 22.33 10.87
C ALA A 99 -16.61 21.85 10.69
N LEU A 100 -16.81 20.59 10.23
CA LEU A 100 -18.14 19.99 10.08
C LEU A 100 -18.83 19.83 11.43
N LEU A 101 -18.12 19.36 12.45
CA LEU A 101 -18.65 19.17 13.80
C LEU A 101 -19.08 20.50 14.44
N ALA A 102 -18.33 21.58 14.19
CA ALA A 102 -18.68 22.93 14.66
C ALA A 102 -19.98 23.45 14.03
N LEU A 103 -20.27 23.06 12.78
CA LEU A 103 -21.46 23.49 12.04
C LEU A 103 -22.67 22.55 12.27
N ALA A 104 -22.40 21.28 12.57
CA ALA A 104 -23.43 20.25 12.79
C ALA A 104 -23.07 19.40 14.01
N PRO A 105 -23.16 19.97 15.23
CA PRO A 105 -22.74 19.26 16.45
C PRO A 105 -23.56 18.00 16.76
N GLN A 106 -24.75 17.88 16.18
CA GLN A 106 -25.63 16.71 16.33
C GLN A 106 -25.18 15.49 15.51
N VAL A 107 -24.24 15.66 14.58
CA VAL A 107 -23.86 14.63 13.59
C VAL A 107 -23.32 13.35 14.26
N THR A 108 -23.66 12.20 13.70
CA THR A 108 -23.12 10.90 14.09
C THR A 108 -22.05 10.48 13.08
N PHE A 109 -20.83 10.23 13.55
CA PHE A 109 -19.76 9.65 12.73
C PHE A 109 -19.97 8.14 12.63
N VAL A 110 -19.97 7.63 11.40
CA VAL A 110 -20.11 6.19 11.10
C VAL A 110 -18.75 5.71 10.58
N CYS A 111 -18.15 4.74 11.25
CA CYS A 111 -16.80 4.30 10.90
C CYS A 111 -16.46 2.94 11.51
N SER A 112 -15.35 2.37 11.08
CA SER A 112 -14.82 1.13 11.66
C SER A 112 -14.26 1.39 13.08
N ASN A 113 -14.06 0.32 13.85
CA ASN A 113 -13.51 0.43 15.20
C ASN A 113 -12.10 1.09 15.25
N PRO A 114 -11.14 0.75 14.37
CA PRO A 114 -9.86 1.46 14.39
C PRO A 114 -10.00 2.97 14.07
N ALA A 115 -10.90 3.34 13.16
CA ALA A 115 -11.17 4.75 12.86
C ALA A 115 -11.81 5.45 14.07
N ALA A 116 -12.72 4.78 14.79
CA ALA A 116 -13.37 5.33 15.97
C ALA A 116 -12.37 5.65 17.08
N ILE A 117 -11.39 4.76 17.30
CA ILE A 117 -10.31 4.96 18.29
C ILE A 117 -9.48 6.20 17.90
N ALA A 118 -9.03 6.26 16.65
CA ALA A 118 -8.24 7.38 16.15
C ALA A 118 -9.01 8.71 16.18
N LEU A 119 -10.30 8.66 15.85
CA LEU A 119 -11.17 9.84 15.84
C LEU A 119 -11.39 10.38 17.27
N LYS A 120 -11.64 9.49 18.24
CA LYS A 120 -11.77 9.87 19.67
C LYS A 120 -10.51 10.54 20.20
N GLU A 121 -9.36 9.98 19.86
CA GLU A 121 -8.06 10.56 20.24
C GLU A 121 -7.88 11.96 19.62
N TYR A 122 -8.19 12.09 18.34
CA TYR A 122 -8.07 13.36 17.61
C TYR A 122 -9.05 14.44 18.12
N LEU A 123 -10.26 14.03 18.51
CA LEU A 123 -11.32 14.90 19.01
C LEU A 123 -11.40 14.89 20.56
N SER A 124 -10.33 14.59 21.25
CA SER A 124 -10.28 14.53 22.72
C SER A 124 -10.67 15.84 23.42
N ASP A 125 -10.63 16.96 22.70
CA ASP A 125 -11.06 18.28 23.19
C ASP A 125 -12.59 18.46 23.19
N TYR A 126 -13.35 17.51 22.62
CA TYR A 126 -14.81 17.55 22.52
C TYR A 126 -15.42 16.59 23.57
N ASP A 127 -16.31 17.11 24.42
CA ASP A 127 -16.91 16.34 25.54
C ASP A 127 -17.71 15.13 25.06
N ASN A 128 -18.46 15.29 23.97
CA ASN A 128 -19.32 14.22 23.44
C ASN A 128 -19.32 14.23 21.91
N ILE A 129 -18.92 13.12 21.31
CA ILE A 129 -19.05 12.89 19.87
C ILE A 129 -19.96 11.65 19.68
N ASN A 130 -20.94 11.78 18.80
CA ASN A 130 -21.82 10.65 18.47
C ASN A 130 -21.07 9.72 17.50
N LEU A 131 -20.96 8.45 17.85
CA LEU A 131 -20.25 7.44 17.06
C LEU A 131 -21.12 6.21 16.85
N LEU A 132 -21.25 5.80 15.61
CA LEU A 132 -21.78 4.50 15.21
C LEU A 132 -20.62 3.66 14.66
N VAL A 133 -20.14 2.73 15.46
CA VAL A 133 -19.05 1.83 15.07
C VAL A 133 -19.64 0.65 14.32
N VAL A 134 -19.25 0.49 13.05
CA VAL A 134 -19.78 -0.55 12.17
C VAL A 134 -18.70 -1.61 11.87
N LYS A 135 -19.19 -2.83 11.69
CA LYS A 135 -18.39 -3.98 11.23
C LYS A 135 -18.78 -4.31 9.79
N GLY A 136 -18.16 -5.28 9.19
CA GLY A 136 -18.56 -5.73 7.85
C GLY A 136 -19.98 -6.31 7.83
N GLU A 137 -20.68 -6.10 6.74
CA GLU A 137 -22.02 -6.61 6.44
C GLU A 137 -23.17 -5.92 7.16
N GLU A 138 -22.90 -4.99 8.08
CA GLU A 138 -23.93 -4.17 8.71
C GLU A 138 -24.48 -3.14 7.73
N THR A 139 -25.72 -2.74 7.93
CA THR A 139 -26.40 -1.73 7.09
C THR A 139 -26.91 -0.56 7.94
N LEU A 140 -26.92 0.62 7.33
CA LEU A 140 -27.53 1.83 7.88
C LEU A 140 -28.63 2.30 6.91
N ASP A 141 -29.86 2.35 7.40
CA ASP A 141 -31.00 2.89 6.65
C ASP A 141 -31.05 4.41 6.89
N ILE A 142 -30.97 5.20 5.85
CA ILE A 142 -31.08 6.66 5.93
C ILE A 142 -32.39 7.16 5.29
N GLY A 143 -33.31 6.24 5.05
CA GLY A 143 -34.64 6.52 4.47
C GLY A 143 -34.59 6.73 2.96
N ASN A 144 -35.73 6.93 2.36
CA ASN A 144 -35.88 7.12 0.92
C ASN A 144 -35.23 5.97 0.11
N GLU A 145 -35.35 4.74 0.63
CA GLU A 145 -34.78 3.49 0.08
C GLU A 145 -33.24 3.39 0.11
N HIS A 146 -32.53 4.38 0.64
CA HIS A 146 -31.07 4.31 0.78
C HIS A 146 -30.71 3.39 1.95
N GLN A 147 -30.23 2.19 1.62
CA GLN A 147 -29.67 1.19 2.54
C GLN A 147 -28.17 1.11 2.31
N LEU A 148 -27.41 1.64 3.25
CA LEU A 148 -25.93 1.73 3.15
C LEU A 148 -25.30 0.53 3.83
N GLN A 149 -24.80 -0.43 3.04
CA GLN A 149 -24.11 -1.64 3.53
C GLN A 149 -22.60 -1.38 3.63
N PHE A 150 -22.01 -1.78 4.74
CA PHE A 150 -20.58 -1.56 5.00
C PHE A 150 -19.76 -2.82 4.72
N ILE A 151 -18.60 -2.65 4.10
CA ILE A 151 -17.68 -3.73 3.73
C ILE A 151 -16.29 -3.38 4.25
N THR A 152 -15.72 -4.20 5.13
CA THR A 152 -14.37 -3.98 5.62
C THR A 152 -13.34 -4.28 4.51
N ALA A 153 -12.44 -3.32 4.27
CA ALA A 153 -11.39 -3.39 3.27
C ALA A 153 -10.00 -3.15 3.89
N GLN A 154 -9.81 -3.67 5.08
CA GLN A 154 -8.66 -3.40 5.94
C GLN A 154 -7.35 -3.88 5.31
N THR A 155 -6.34 -3.01 5.39
CA THR A 155 -4.97 -3.32 4.97
C THR A 155 -4.00 -2.88 6.07
N PRO A 156 -2.76 -3.38 6.09
CA PRO A 156 -1.74 -2.86 7.03
C PRO A 156 -1.55 -1.34 6.94
N ARG A 157 -1.73 -0.77 5.76
CA ARG A 157 -1.62 0.68 5.54
C ARG A 157 -2.84 1.43 6.10
N TRP A 158 -4.03 0.87 5.90
CA TRP A 158 -5.31 1.45 6.34
C TRP A 158 -6.10 0.39 7.13
N PRO A 159 -5.75 0.19 8.40
CA PRO A 159 -6.42 -0.83 9.23
C PRO A 159 -7.88 -0.49 9.51
N ASP A 160 -8.27 0.74 9.26
CA ASP A 160 -9.63 1.26 9.46
C ASP A 160 -10.48 1.26 8.18
N SER A 161 -9.93 0.85 7.03
CA SER A 161 -10.58 1.01 5.72
C SER A 161 -11.95 0.32 5.64
N LEU A 162 -12.93 1.09 5.18
CA LEU A 162 -14.34 0.72 5.09
C LEU A 162 -14.89 1.20 3.74
N LEU A 163 -15.52 0.30 2.98
CA LEU A 163 -16.27 0.65 1.78
C LEU A 163 -17.74 0.71 2.15
N THR A 164 -18.53 1.48 1.38
CA THR A 164 -19.96 1.62 1.57
C THR A 164 -20.70 1.32 0.26
N TYR A 165 -21.67 0.42 0.28
CA TYR A 165 -22.51 0.12 -0.88
C TYR A 165 -23.91 0.62 -0.61
N ASP A 166 -24.47 1.44 -1.52
CA ASP A 166 -25.83 1.92 -1.44
C ASP A 166 -26.74 1.07 -2.34
N HIS A 167 -27.67 0.36 -1.75
CA HIS A 167 -28.57 -0.55 -2.45
C HIS A 167 -29.51 0.17 -3.42
N LYS A 168 -29.97 1.40 -3.09
CA LYS A 168 -30.87 2.19 -3.96
C LYS A 168 -30.17 2.57 -5.26
N THR A 169 -29.01 3.20 -5.15
CA THR A 169 -28.29 3.75 -6.32
C THR A 169 -27.36 2.75 -6.97
N GLN A 170 -27.06 1.64 -6.28
CA GLN A 170 -26.07 0.62 -6.71
C GLN A 170 -24.66 1.22 -6.88
N ILE A 171 -24.33 2.19 -6.04
CA ILE A 171 -23.01 2.83 -6.03
C ILE A 171 -22.16 2.18 -4.93
N LEU A 172 -20.90 1.83 -5.28
CA LEU A 172 -19.91 1.41 -4.28
C LEU A 172 -18.94 2.56 -4.03
N TYR A 173 -18.97 3.12 -2.82
CA TYR A 173 -18.03 4.15 -2.35
C TYR A 173 -16.77 3.44 -1.86
N THR A 174 -15.63 3.73 -2.51
CA THR A 174 -14.44 2.88 -2.40
C THR A 174 -13.25 3.57 -1.73
N ASP A 175 -13.37 4.85 -1.39
CA ASP A 175 -12.28 5.66 -0.81
C ASP A 175 -10.94 5.38 -1.53
N LYS A 176 -10.05 4.59 -0.92
CA LYS A 176 -8.69 4.33 -1.44
C LYS A 176 -8.64 3.30 -2.57
N PHE A 177 -9.71 2.50 -2.78
CA PHE A 177 -9.71 1.52 -3.87
C PHE A 177 -10.05 2.17 -5.22
N PHE A 178 -9.38 1.72 -6.29
CA PHE A 178 -9.66 2.06 -7.69
C PHE A 178 -9.41 3.53 -8.06
N GLY A 179 -8.78 4.30 -7.20
CA GLY A 179 -8.51 5.72 -7.43
C GLY A 179 -7.37 5.98 -8.42
N ALA A 180 -7.18 7.27 -8.70
CA ALA A 180 -6.04 7.79 -9.44
C ALA A 180 -5.77 9.23 -9.02
N HIS A 181 -4.52 9.61 -8.82
CA HIS A 181 -4.17 11.01 -8.55
C HIS A 181 -4.05 11.77 -9.86
N VAL A 182 -5.22 12.16 -10.37
CA VAL A 182 -5.39 12.94 -11.60
C VAL A 182 -6.45 14.01 -11.34
N CYS A 183 -6.12 15.24 -11.66
CA CYS A 183 -7.06 16.38 -11.60
C CYS A 183 -7.54 16.71 -13.01
N GLY A 184 -8.85 16.85 -13.15
CA GLY A 184 -9.45 17.17 -14.44
C GLY A 184 -10.94 17.49 -14.31
N ASP A 185 -11.55 17.85 -15.43
CA ASP A 185 -12.96 18.28 -15.45
C ASP A 185 -13.93 17.08 -15.57
N GLN A 186 -13.48 15.95 -16.10
CA GLN A 186 -14.31 14.75 -16.25
C GLN A 186 -14.68 14.18 -14.87
N ILE A 187 -15.95 13.94 -14.67
CA ILE A 187 -16.50 13.30 -13.45
C ILE A 187 -16.28 11.78 -13.51
N PHE A 188 -16.64 11.18 -14.63
CA PHE A 188 -16.50 9.75 -14.88
C PHE A 188 -15.29 9.50 -15.79
N ASP A 189 -14.87 8.26 -15.83
CA ASP A 189 -13.68 7.80 -16.57
C ASP A 189 -13.99 7.54 -18.07
N GLU A 190 -14.64 8.51 -18.73
CA GLU A 190 -14.84 8.46 -20.19
C GLU A 190 -13.48 8.33 -20.89
N GLY A 191 -13.35 7.40 -21.80
CA GLY A 191 -12.06 7.10 -22.40
C GLY A 191 -11.08 6.50 -21.37
N TRP A 192 -11.58 5.61 -20.54
CA TRP A 192 -10.90 5.05 -19.35
C TRP A 192 -9.45 4.65 -19.56
N SER A 193 -9.09 4.22 -20.77
CA SER A 193 -7.71 3.77 -21.08
C SER A 193 -6.66 4.88 -20.90
N ILE A 194 -7.06 6.15 -21.01
CA ILE A 194 -6.12 7.28 -20.79
C ILE A 194 -5.61 7.35 -19.36
N TYR A 195 -6.34 6.75 -18.42
CA TYR A 195 -5.98 6.72 -17.00
C TYR A 195 -5.20 5.44 -16.61
N SER A 196 -4.94 4.53 -17.54
CA SER A 196 -4.37 3.21 -17.23
C SER A 196 -3.02 3.30 -16.51
N GLU A 197 -2.13 4.18 -16.98
CA GLU A 197 -0.81 4.39 -16.36
C GLU A 197 -0.96 5.01 -14.96
N ASP A 198 -1.86 5.96 -14.79
CA ASP A 198 -2.08 6.64 -13.51
C ASP A 198 -2.69 5.67 -12.49
N ARG A 199 -3.64 4.84 -12.89
CA ARG A 199 -4.25 3.79 -12.06
C ARG A 199 -3.23 2.71 -11.70
N ARG A 200 -2.41 2.30 -12.66
CA ARG A 200 -1.32 1.35 -12.41
C ARG A 200 -0.33 1.93 -11.39
N PHE A 201 0.08 3.18 -11.58
CA PHE A 201 1.00 3.87 -10.66
C PHE A 201 0.37 4.02 -9.26
N TYR A 202 -0.91 4.34 -9.19
CA TYR A 202 -1.67 4.43 -7.93
C TYR A 202 -1.66 3.07 -7.22
N TYR A 203 -1.99 2.00 -7.95
CA TYR A 203 -1.96 0.63 -7.43
C TYR A 203 -0.55 0.28 -6.89
N ASP A 204 0.48 0.52 -7.68
CA ASP A 204 1.85 0.17 -7.30
C ASP A 204 2.32 0.89 -6.04
N CYS A 205 1.93 2.15 -5.87
CA CYS A 205 2.32 2.96 -4.71
C CYS A 205 1.51 2.60 -3.44
N LEU A 206 0.24 2.24 -3.60
CA LEU A 206 -0.68 2.16 -2.46
C LEU A 206 -1.13 0.73 -2.12
N HIS A 207 -1.21 -0.15 -3.09
CA HIS A 207 -1.86 -1.46 -2.94
C HIS A 207 -0.94 -2.66 -3.15
N ALA A 208 0.12 -2.54 -3.93
CA ALA A 208 0.95 -3.67 -4.34
C ALA A 208 1.53 -4.45 -3.14
N ALA A 209 1.92 -3.73 -2.07
CA ALA A 209 2.46 -4.34 -0.84
C ALA A 209 1.35 -4.96 0.05
N GLN A 210 0.08 -4.80 -0.35
CA GLN A 210 -1.10 -5.31 0.34
C GLN A 210 -1.88 -6.29 -0.55
N ALA A 211 -1.24 -6.93 -1.51
CA ALA A 211 -1.88 -7.73 -2.57
C ALA A 211 -2.85 -8.80 -2.03
N ARG A 212 -2.51 -9.42 -0.87
CA ARG A 212 -3.38 -10.42 -0.22
C ARG A 212 -4.71 -9.79 0.23
N GLN A 213 -4.62 -8.62 0.87
CA GLN A 213 -5.80 -7.91 1.36
C GLN A 213 -6.64 -7.34 0.20
N VAL A 214 -5.97 -6.88 -0.85
CA VAL A 214 -6.66 -6.42 -2.08
C VAL A 214 -7.51 -7.56 -2.67
N LEU A 215 -6.93 -8.76 -2.80
CA LEU A 215 -7.67 -9.92 -3.32
C LEU A 215 -8.89 -10.25 -2.43
N SER A 216 -8.70 -10.27 -1.12
CA SER A 216 -9.80 -10.50 -0.17
C SER A 216 -10.92 -9.45 -0.30
N THR A 217 -10.56 -8.18 -0.49
CA THR A 217 -11.54 -7.10 -0.71
C THR A 217 -12.27 -7.29 -2.05
N LEU A 218 -11.55 -7.68 -3.11
CA LEU A 218 -12.16 -7.95 -4.43
C LEU A 218 -13.15 -9.13 -4.38
N ASP A 219 -12.88 -10.13 -3.53
CA ASP A 219 -13.81 -11.24 -3.33
C ASP A 219 -15.10 -10.74 -2.66
N LYS A 220 -14.99 -9.93 -1.60
CA LYS A 220 -16.16 -9.31 -0.95
C LYS A 220 -16.96 -8.42 -1.91
N ILE A 221 -16.29 -7.65 -2.77
CA ILE A 221 -16.94 -6.81 -3.79
C ILE A 221 -17.71 -7.69 -4.79
N ALA A 222 -17.15 -8.85 -5.15
CA ALA A 222 -17.79 -9.78 -6.10
C ALA A 222 -19.08 -10.41 -5.53
N ASP A 223 -19.21 -10.47 -4.20
CA ASP A 223 -20.42 -10.99 -3.52
C ASP A 223 -21.53 -9.94 -3.39
N LEU A 224 -21.27 -8.67 -3.73
CA LEU A 224 -22.27 -7.60 -3.68
C LEU A 224 -23.28 -7.71 -4.82
N PRO A 225 -24.50 -7.16 -4.64
CA PRO A 225 -25.43 -7.00 -5.76
C PRO A 225 -24.82 -6.15 -6.89
N PRO A 226 -25.45 -6.06 -8.05
CA PRO A 226 -24.89 -5.32 -9.20
C PRO A 226 -24.45 -3.90 -8.84
N ILE A 227 -23.26 -3.55 -9.27
CA ILE A 227 -22.66 -2.22 -9.02
C ILE A 227 -22.70 -1.44 -10.34
N LYS A 228 -23.24 -0.22 -10.29
CA LYS A 228 -23.29 0.68 -11.46
C LYS A 228 -21.97 1.38 -11.73
N PHE A 229 -21.26 1.77 -10.67
CA PHE A 229 -19.92 2.40 -10.75
C PHE A 229 -19.27 2.47 -9.37
N TYR A 230 -17.95 2.67 -9.39
CA TYR A 230 -17.17 2.92 -8.17
C TYR A 230 -17.05 4.43 -7.95
N ALA A 231 -17.47 4.87 -6.77
CA ALA A 231 -17.34 6.24 -6.27
C ALA A 231 -16.03 6.34 -5.48
N THR A 232 -14.93 6.66 -6.20
CA THR A 232 -13.56 6.64 -5.68
C THR A 232 -13.23 7.87 -4.85
N GLY A 233 -12.29 7.76 -3.92
CA GLY A 233 -11.80 8.89 -3.12
C GLY A 233 -10.93 9.89 -3.90
N HIS A 234 -10.36 9.47 -5.04
CA HIS A 234 -9.45 10.32 -5.83
C HIS A 234 -9.62 10.03 -7.33
N GLY A 235 -9.55 11.10 -8.13
CA GLY A 235 -9.62 11.02 -9.59
C GLY A 235 -11.05 10.89 -10.12
N PRO A 236 -11.24 10.48 -11.36
CA PRO A 236 -12.57 10.28 -11.93
C PRO A 236 -13.25 9.04 -11.35
N LEU A 237 -14.56 9.10 -11.19
CA LEU A 237 -15.40 7.98 -10.80
C LEU A 237 -15.29 6.88 -11.87
N VAL A 238 -15.32 5.61 -11.47
CA VAL A 238 -15.04 4.49 -12.37
C VAL A 238 -16.35 3.84 -12.82
N ARG A 239 -16.76 4.14 -14.04
CA ARG A 239 -17.97 3.60 -14.66
C ARG A 239 -17.64 2.79 -15.92
N TYR A 240 -16.91 3.42 -16.84
CA TYR A 240 -16.66 2.85 -18.19
C TYR A 240 -15.58 1.77 -18.15
N GLY A 241 -14.56 1.95 -17.30
CA GLY A 241 -13.48 0.98 -17.11
C GLY A 241 -13.64 0.08 -15.87
N MET A 242 -14.84 0.00 -15.29
CA MET A 242 -15.06 -0.68 -14.00
C MET A 242 -14.63 -2.16 -14.03
N ASN A 243 -15.16 -2.92 -14.99
CA ASN A 243 -14.86 -4.36 -15.09
C ASN A 243 -13.39 -4.61 -15.39
N GLU A 244 -12.81 -3.81 -16.29
CA GLU A 244 -11.40 -3.92 -16.67
C GLU A 244 -10.51 -3.59 -15.47
N LEU A 245 -10.78 -2.51 -14.75
CA LEU A 245 -9.97 -2.11 -13.60
C LEU A 245 -10.06 -3.13 -12.46
N THR A 246 -11.23 -3.72 -12.22
CA THR A 246 -11.42 -4.80 -11.25
C THR A 246 -10.56 -6.01 -11.63
N HIS A 247 -10.61 -6.40 -12.91
CA HIS A 247 -9.79 -7.49 -13.46
C HIS A 247 -8.31 -7.17 -13.30
N LEU A 248 -7.88 -5.96 -13.65
CA LEU A 248 -6.49 -5.51 -13.52
C LEU A 248 -5.99 -5.54 -12.07
N TYR A 249 -6.81 -5.07 -11.11
CA TYR A 249 -6.47 -5.13 -9.69
C TYR A 249 -6.22 -6.59 -9.26
N ARG A 250 -7.07 -7.52 -9.70
CA ARG A 250 -6.91 -8.96 -9.42
C ARG A 250 -5.65 -9.52 -10.08
N GLU A 251 -5.43 -9.19 -11.35
CA GLU A 251 -4.25 -9.62 -12.10
C GLU A 251 -2.95 -9.09 -11.45
N TRP A 252 -2.90 -7.79 -11.15
CA TRP A 252 -1.73 -7.16 -10.54
C TRP A 252 -1.43 -7.77 -9.16
N SER A 253 -2.46 -8.04 -8.37
CA SER A 253 -2.31 -8.65 -7.05
C SER A 253 -1.81 -10.09 -7.15
N ASN A 254 -2.33 -10.87 -8.08
CA ASN A 254 -1.86 -12.24 -8.32
C ASN A 254 -0.39 -12.23 -8.79
N LYS A 255 -0.05 -11.36 -9.72
CA LYS A 255 1.34 -11.20 -10.20
C LYS A 255 2.27 -10.80 -9.03
N GLN A 256 1.80 -9.96 -8.12
CA GLN A 256 2.59 -9.56 -6.96
C GLN A 256 2.87 -10.76 -6.06
N LYS A 257 1.87 -11.63 -5.81
CA LYS A 257 2.01 -12.83 -4.97
C LYS A 257 2.89 -13.93 -5.59
N THR A 258 2.98 -13.98 -6.91
CA THR A 258 3.72 -15.04 -7.62
C THR A 258 5.14 -14.63 -8.03
N LYS A 259 5.65 -13.50 -7.57
CA LYS A 259 7.05 -13.13 -7.81
C LYS A 259 8.00 -14.11 -7.12
N ASP A 260 9.15 -14.35 -7.75
CA ASP A 260 10.17 -15.32 -7.31
C ASP A 260 10.77 -15.00 -5.94
N LEU A 261 10.74 -13.75 -5.53
CA LEU A 261 11.29 -13.29 -4.25
C LEU A 261 10.23 -12.54 -3.45
N ASN A 262 10.15 -12.85 -2.17
CA ASN A 262 9.20 -12.25 -1.25
C ASN A 262 9.91 -11.67 -0.03
N VAL A 263 9.53 -10.46 0.37
CA VAL A 263 10.04 -9.78 1.57
C VAL A 263 8.88 -9.54 2.54
N ALA A 264 9.03 -9.98 3.78
CA ALA A 264 8.13 -9.62 4.88
C ALA A 264 8.58 -8.27 5.44
N LEU A 265 7.73 -7.26 5.38
CA LEU A 265 7.97 -5.92 5.90
C LEU A 265 7.11 -5.71 7.14
N LEU A 266 7.72 -5.80 8.31
CA LEU A 266 7.04 -5.74 9.62
C LEU A 266 7.28 -4.36 10.26
N TYR A 267 6.24 -3.77 10.81
CA TYR A 267 6.40 -2.49 11.51
C TYR A 267 5.26 -2.25 12.52
N ALA A 268 5.50 -1.32 13.45
CA ALA A 268 4.50 -0.65 14.26
C ALA A 268 4.77 0.85 14.18
N SER A 269 3.77 1.69 14.47
CA SER A 269 3.93 3.13 14.28
C SER A 269 3.04 3.95 15.20
N ALA A 270 3.60 4.53 16.24
CA ALA A 270 2.86 5.32 17.24
C ALA A 270 2.26 6.63 16.67
N TYR A 271 3.01 7.33 15.85
CA TYR A 271 2.65 8.69 15.34
C TYR A 271 2.67 8.77 13.80
N GLY A 272 2.60 7.63 13.12
CA GLY A 272 2.59 7.57 11.64
C GLY A 272 3.97 7.64 10.98
N ASN A 273 5.01 8.09 11.68
CA ASN A 273 6.34 8.29 11.07
C ASN A 273 6.99 6.99 10.60
N THR A 274 6.98 5.95 11.45
CA THR A 274 7.51 4.62 11.09
C THR A 274 6.69 4.03 9.92
N ALA A 275 5.37 4.19 9.94
CA ALA A 275 4.51 3.72 8.85
C ALA A 275 4.85 4.41 7.52
N THR A 276 5.11 5.72 7.54
CA THR A 276 5.52 6.47 6.34
C THR A 276 6.84 5.92 5.76
N ILE A 277 7.81 5.62 6.62
CA ILE A 277 9.08 5.00 6.22
C ILE A 277 8.81 3.61 5.61
N ALA A 278 7.95 2.80 6.27
CA ALA A 278 7.57 1.47 5.78
C ALA A 278 6.96 1.53 4.37
N GLN A 279 6.10 2.53 4.10
CA GLN A 279 5.51 2.71 2.77
C GLN A 279 6.57 3.04 1.71
N ALA A 280 7.54 3.89 2.04
CA ALA A 280 8.65 4.20 1.12
C ALA A 280 9.50 2.95 0.81
N ILE A 281 9.81 2.16 1.84
CA ILE A 281 10.54 0.88 1.68
C ILE A 281 9.72 -0.09 0.81
N ALA A 282 8.42 -0.26 1.09
CA ALA A 282 7.52 -1.13 0.32
C ALA A 282 7.49 -0.74 -1.15
N LYS A 283 7.42 0.56 -1.44
CA LYS A 283 7.44 1.12 -2.79
C LYS A 283 8.75 0.78 -3.51
N GLY A 284 9.89 0.95 -2.83
CA GLY A 284 11.22 0.63 -3.38
C GLY A 284 11.34 -0.85 -3.74
N LEU A 285 10.94 -1.75 -2.84
CA LEU A 285 10.92 -3.20 -3.06
C LEU A 285 10.01 -3.58 -4.25
N THR A 286 8.80 -3.02 -4.29
CA THR A 286 7.82 -3.28 -5.35
C THR A 286 8.36 -2.85 -6.71
N ARG A 287 8.93 -1.64 -6.79
CA ARG A 287 9.58 -1.10 -8.02
C ARG A 287 10.76 -1.96 -8.45
N ALA A 288 11.50 -2.51 -7.50
CA ALA A 288 12.59 -3.45 -7.79
C ALA A 288 12.07 -4.85 -8.19
N GLY A 289 10.77 -5.07 -8.27
CA GLY A 289 10.18 -6.32 -8.76
C GLY A 289 10.18 -7.47 -7.75
N VAL A 290 10.20 -7.14 -6.45
CA VAL A 290 10.10 -8.11 -5.35
C VAL A 290 8.66 -8.08 -4.80
N ALA A 291 8.11 -9.23 -4.45
CA ALA A 291 6.85 -9.29 -3.72
C ALA A 291 7.06 -8.75 -2.29
N VAL A 292 6.11 -8.00 -1.80
CA VAL A 292 6.16 -7.47 -0.44
C VAL A 292 4.90 -7.93 0.29
N GLU A 293 5.08 -8.53 1.46
CA GLU A 293 3.99 -8.73 2.41
C GLU A 293 4.19 -7.72 3.54
N SER A 294 3.45 -6.62 3.46
CA SER A 294 3.49 -5.56 4.46
C SER A 294 2.61 -5.95 5.65
N ILE A 295 3.15 -5.83 6.86
CA ILE A 295 2.48 -6.25 8.10
C ILE A 295 2.61 -5.14 9.14
N ASN A 296 1.48 -4.51 9.47
CA ASN A 296 1.41 -3.64 10.63
C ASN A 296 1.16 -4.52 11.87
N CYS A 297 2.17 -4.68 12.69
CA CYS A 297 2.16 -5.58 13.86
C CYS A 297 1.16 -5.18 14.94
N GLU A 298 0.57 -3.99 14.84
CA GLU A 298 -0.46 -3.52 15.79
C GLU A 298 -1.82 -4.19 15.55
N TYR A 299 -2.05 -4.75 14.34
CA TYR A 299 -3.38 -5.20 13.90
C TYR A 299 -3.43 -6.67 13.49
N VAL A 300 -2.33 -7.42 13.66
CA VAL A 300 -2.23 -8.81 13.22
C VAL A 300 -1.90 -9.74 14.37
N LYS A 301 -2.25 -11.00 14.21
CA LYS A 301 -1.94 -12.06 15.18
C LYS A 301 -0.49 -12.56 14.98
N ALA A 302 0.12 -13.05 16.05
CA ALA A 302 1.46 -13.66 16.03
C ALA A 302 1.58 -14.77 14.96
N SER A 303 0.52 -15.57 14.75
CA SER A 303 0.50 -16.62 13.73
C SER A 303 0.63 -16.08 12.29
N GLU A 304 0.11 -14.90 12.01
CA GLU A 304 0.24 -14.27 10.69
C GLU A 304 1.67 -13.79 10.46
N ILE A 305 2.29 -13.20 11.48
CA ILE A 305 3.70 -12.79 11.46
C ILE A 305 4.57 -14.03 11.19
N GLN A 306 4.33 -15.12 11.93
CA GLN A 306 5.07 -16.36 11.77
C GLN A 306 4.96 -16.91 10.35
N ALA A 307 3.73 -17.01 9.83
CA ALA A 307 3.49 -17.51 8.46
C ALA A 307 4.20 -16.66 7.39
N ALA A 308 4.22 -15.34 7.55
CA ALA A 308 4.93 -14.44 6.63
C ALA A 308 6.44 -14.65 6.70
N ILE A 309 6.99 -14.78 7.92
CA ILE A 309 8.42 -14.98 8.15
C ILE A 309 8.88 -16.35 7.60
N GLU A 310 8.07 -17.40 7.75
CA GLU A 310 8.38 -18.72 7.19
C GLU A 310 8.52 -18.67 5.66
N LYS A 311 7.62 -17.98 4.99
CA LYS A 311 7.53 -17.92 3.52
C LYS A 311 8.51 -16.95 2.87
N CYS A 312 8.94 -15.89 3.56
CA CYS A 312 9.75 -14.84 2.94
C CYS A 312 11.18 -15.30 2.63
N ASP A 313 11.83 -14.64 1.68
CA ASP A 313 13.25 -14.80 1.34
C ASP A 313 14.13 -13.85 2.15
N GLY A 314 13.57 -12.74 2.59
CA GLY A 314 14.18 -11.75 3.45
C GLY A 314 13.11 -11.00 4.23
N PHE A 315 13.52 -10.32 5.28
CA PHE A 315 12.58 -9.54 6.11
C PHE A 315 13.18 -8.19 6.47
N ILE A 316 12.29 -7.22 6.68
CA ILE A 316 12.66 -5.88 7.15
C ILE A 316 11.75 -5.57 8.34
N ILE A 317 12.33 -5.16 9.46
CA ILE A 317 11.58 -4.86 10.68
C ILE A 317 11.78 -3.37 11.06
N GLY A 318 10.68 -2.69 11.36
CA GLY A 318 10.67 -1.26 11.69
C GLY A 318 10.00 -0.95 13.01
N SER A 319 10.58 0.00 13.76
CA SER A 319 10.11 0.36 15.09
C SER A 319 10.14 1.86 15.34
N PRO A 320 9.14 2.42 16.02
CA PRO A 320 9.36 3.69 16.74
C PRO A 320 10.18 3.40 17.99
N THR A 321 10.87 4.40 18.53
CA THR A 321 11.50 4.33 19.87
C THR A 321 10.57 5.05 20.85
N LEU A 322 10.06 4.32 21.83
CA LEU A 322 9.14 4.79 22.86
C LEU A 322 9.77 4.49 24.23
N GLY A 323 10.16 5.53 24.96
CA GLY A 323 10.81 5.39 26.26
C GLY A 323 12.10 4.56 26.20
N GLY A 324 12.87 4.67 25.10
CA GLY A 324 14.11 3.91 24.92
C GLY A 324 13.91 2.49 24.38
N HIS A 325 12.68 2.07 24.10
CA HIS A 325 12.35 0.68 23.72
C HIS A 325 11.52 0.58 22.45
N ALA A 326 11.53 -0.59 21.83
CA ALA A 326 10.56 -0.98 20.80
C ALA A 326 9.23 -1.32 21.49
N PRO A 327 8.08 -0.98 20.91
CA PRO A 327 6.78 -1.41 21.47
C PRO A 327 6.64 -2.93 21.48
N THR A 328 5.78 -3.44 22.37
CA THR A 328 5.57 -4.87 22.61
C THR A 328 5.31 -5.66 21.30
N GLN A 329 4.55 -5.08 20.38
CA GLN A 329 4.24 -5.70 19.09
C GLN A 329 5.50 -6.00 18.27
N ILE A 330 6.47 -5.08 18.30
CA ILE A 330 7.76 -5.25 17.61
C ILE A 330 8.67 -6.24 18.36
N GLN A 331 8.65 -6.21 19.71
CA GLN A 331 9.38 -7.20 20.50
C GLN A 331 8.87 -8.63 20.22
N THR A 332 7.54 -8.79 20.12
CA THR A 332 6.90 -10.06 19.73
C THR A 332 7.34 -10.47 18.32
N ALA A 333 7.31 -9.56 17.36
CA ALA A 333 7.74 -9.84 15.97
C ALA A 333 9.22 -10.25 15.94
N LEU A 334 10.08 -9.58 16.68
CA LEU A 334 11.50 -9.94 16.80
C LEU A 334 11.66 -11.35 17.38
N GLY A 335 10.93 -11.67 18.44
CA GLY A 335 10.93 -13.01 19.04
C GLY A 335 10.54 -14.10 18.04
N ILE A 336 9.52 -13.85 17.24
CA ILE A 336 9.08 -14.77 16.16
C ILE A 336 10.19 -14.91 15.11
N ILE A 337 10.81 -13.81 14.67
CA ILE A 337 11.92 -13.83 13.70
C ILE A 337 13.05 -14.72 14.22
N LEU A 338 13.50 -14.47 15.45
CA LEU A 338 14.63 -15.18 16.05
C LEU A 338 14.38 -16.69 16.21
N ASN A 339 13.11 -17.08 16.39
CA ASN A 339 12.73 -18.49 16.56
C ASN A 339 12.42 -19.19 15.22
N THR A 340 12.00 -18.46 14.19
CA THR A 340 11.41 -19.02 12.97
C THR A 340 12.28 -18.85 11.74
N ALA A 341 12.93 -17.69 11.60
CA ALA A 341 13.65 -17.33 10.38
C ALA A 341 15.01 -18.01 10.31
N SER A 342 15.29 -18.69 9.22
CA SER A 342 16.65 -19.16 8.92
C SER A 342 17.61 -17.96 8.83
N THR A 343 18.81 -18.10 9.40
CA THR A 343 19.88 -17.08 9.33
C THR A 343 20.39 -16.86 7.90
N SER A 344 19.97 -17.69 6.97
CA SER A 344 20.23 -17.49 5.55
C SER A 344 19.36 -16.39 4.92
N LYS A 345 18.27 -15.96 5.58
CA LYS A 345 17.42 -14.88 5.12
C LYS A 345 18.13 -13.53 5.31
N LEU A 346 17.90 -12.60 4.38
CA LEU A 346 18.46 -11.24 4.45
C LEU A 346 17.61 -10.40 5.40
N ALA A 347 18.24 -9.63 6.27
CA ALA A 347 17.58 -8.76 7.25
C ALA A 347 17.71 -7.28 6.88
N GLY A 348 16.75 -6.48 7.30
CA GLY A 348 16.82 -5.02 7.27
C GLY A 348 16.17 -4.46 8.54
N VAL A 349 16.64 -3.30 8.99
CA VAL A 349 16.11 -2.60 10.17
C VAL A 349 15.90 -1.12 9.83
N PHE A 350 14.80 -0.57 10.29
CA PHE A 350 14.55 0.87 10.19
C PHE A 350 13.75 1.35 11.40
N GLY A 351 13.72 2.66 11.60
CA GLY A 351 12.85 3.19 12.64
C GLY A 351 12.84 4.69 12.74
N SER A 352 11.92 5.17 13.56
CA SER A 352 11.77 6.60 13.86
C SER A 352 11.90 6.84 15.35
N PHE A 353 12.38 8.04 15.72
CA PHE A 353 12.59 8.42 17.11
C PHE A 353 12.53 9.94 17.28
N GLY A 354 12.28 10.40 18.52
CA GLY A 354 12.32 11.82 18.88
C GLY A 354 13.69 12.23 19.42
N TRP A 355 14.14 11.58 20.47
CA TRP A 355 15.37 11.94 21.17
C TRP A 355 16.54 11.02 20.83
N SER A 356 16.33 9.73 20.94
CA SER A 356 17.35 8.69 20.78
C SER A 356 16.74 7.45 20.12
N GLY A 357 17.53 6.68 19.41
CA GLY A 357 17.07 5.58 18.55
C GLY A 357 17.35 4.18 19.08
N GLU A 358 17.32 3.97 20.39
CA GLU A 358 17.72 2.70 21.04
C GLU A 358 16.94 1.48 20.51
N ALA A 359 15.66 1.63 20.16
CA ALA A 359 14.89 0.53 19.60
C ALA A 359 15.54 -0.03 18.33
N ILE A 360 16.10 0.85 17.50
CA ILE A 360 16.77 0.48 16.25
C ILE A 360 18.07 -0.28 16.57
N ASP A 361 18.84 0.24 17.54
CA ASP A 361 20.11 -0.37 17.98
C ASP A 361 19.87 -1.77 18.57
N ILE A 362 18.80 -1.91 19.37
CA ILE A 362 18.41 -3.21 19.97
C ILE A 362 18.04 -4.21 18.86
N LEU A 363 17.21 -3.81 17.90
CA LEU A 363 16.82 -4.67 16.77
C LEU A 363 18.05 -5.10 15.97
N GLU A 364 18.90 -4.13 15.62
CA GLU A 364 20.13 -4.38 14.87
C GLU A 364 21.05 -5.35 15.63
N GLY A 365 21.30 -5.07 16.91
CA GLY A 365 22.18 -5.88 17.78
C GLY A 365 21.68 -7.31 17.87
N LYS A 366 20.40 -7.52 18.20
CA LYS A 366 19.82 -8.87 18.34
C LYS A 366 19.88 -9.67 17.03
N LEU A 367 19.65 -9.02 15.89
CA LEU A 367 19.72 -9.69 14.59
C LEU A 367 21.18 -9.99 14.18
N LYS A 368 22.12 -9.11 14.49
CA LYS A 368 23.58 -9.36 14.29
C LYS A 368 24.06 -10.53 15.15
N ASP A 369 23.69 -10.53 16.44
CA ASP A 369 24.05 -11.59 17.40
C ASP A 369 23.51 -12.96 16.93
N ALA A 370 22.32 -12.98 16.32
CA ALA A 370 21.71 -14.18 15.75
C ALA A 370 22.33 -14.60 14.40
N GLY A 371 23.26 -13.80 13.84
CA GLY A 371 23.99 -14.14 12.63
C GLY A 371 23.35 -13.72 11.31
N TYR A 372 22.33 -12.86 11.35
CA TYR A 372 21.69 -12.36 10.11
C TYR A 372 22.60 -11.36 9.37
N LYS A 373 22.58 -11.44 8.05
CA LYS A 373 23.22 -10.46 7.16
C LYS A 373 22.22 -9.37 6.79
N PHE A 374 22.70 -8.14 6.74
CA PHE A 374 21.86 -6.98 6.42
C PHE A 374 21.95 -6.63 4.94
N GLY A 375 20.83 -6.26 4.37
CA GLY A 375 20.73 -5.83 2.97
C GLY A 375 20.97 -4.33 2.77
N PHE A 376 20.92 -3.57 3.85
CA PHE A 376 21.27 -2.13 3.91
C PHE A 376 21.62 -1.77 5.35
N GLU A 377 22.29 -0.64 5.53
CA GLU A 377 22.59 -0.09 6.87
C GLU A 377 21.31 0.35 7.56
N PRO A 378 21.12 0.05 8.86
CA PRO A 378 19.89 0.40 9.56
C PRO A 378 19.50 1.87 9.39
N ILE A 379 18.27 2.10 8.96
CA ILE A 379 17.73 3.43 8.69
C ILE A 379 17.22 4.06 9.99
N ARG A 380 17.75 5.22 10.34
CA ARG A 380 17.43 5.97 11.55
C ARG A 380 16.86 7.33 11.18
N VAL A 381 15.59 7.55 11.48
CA VAL A 381 14.90 8.79 11.12
C VAL A 381 14.48 9.53 12.38
N LYS A 382 15.01 10.74 12.55
CA LYS A 382 14.65 11.60 13.68
C LYS A 382 13.41 12.43 13.31
N PHE A 383 12.37 12.32 14.12
CA PHE A 383 11.09 13.01 13.93
C PHE A 383 10.40 12.60 12.61
N LYS A 384 9.80 13.55 11.91
CA LYS A 384 9.04 13.32 10.67
C LYS A 384 10.01 13.13 9.48
N PRO A 385 9.87 12.07 8.71
CA PRO A 385 10.71 11.90 7.53
C PRO A 385 10.47 13.00 6.48
N THR A 386 11.54 13.48 5.88
CA THR A 386 11.50 14.43 4.76
C THR A 386 11.40 13.68 3.42
N ASP A 387 11.11 14.39 2.34
CA ASP A 387 11.09 13.80 0.99
C ASP A 387 12.44 13.14 0.64
N VAL A 388 13.54 13.79 1.02
CA VAL A 388 14.91 13.25 0.81
C VAL A 388 15.08 11.95 1.61
N THR A 389 14.64 11.94 2.87
CA THR A 389 14.67 10.74 3.72
C THR A 389 13.88 9.60 3.07
N LEU A 390 12.68 9.87 2.58
CA LEU A 390 11.81 8.85 1.95
C LEU A 390 12.44 8.32 0.66
N GLN A 391 13.06 9.19 -0.13
CA GLN A 391 13.81 8.76 -1.33
C GLN A 391 14.97 7.83 -0.95
N THR A 392 15.74 8.18 0.08
CA THR A 392 16.84 7.33 0.59
C THR A 392 16.30 5.96 1.03
N CYS A 393 15.13 5.93 1.67
CA CYS A 393 14.48 4.67 2.08
C CYS A 393 14.08 3.81 0.86
N GLU A 394 13.56 4.44 -0.21
CA GLU A 394 13.23 3.74 -1.46
C GLU A 394 14.48 3.14 -2.10
N GLU A 395 15.58 3.90 -2.14
CA GLU A 395 16.88 3.49 -2.70
C GLU A 395 17.46 2.30 -1.90
N ALA A 396 17.47 2.39 -0.57
CA ALA A 396 17.93 1.31 0.31
C ALA A 396 17.11 0.02 0.09
N ALA A 397 15.82 0.15 -0.14
CA ALA A 397 14.94 -0.98 -0.45
C ALA A 397 15.27 -1.62 -1.81
N VAL A 398 15.65 -0.81 -2.81
CA VAL A 398 16.11 -1.31 -4.11
C VAL A 398 17.42 -2.08 -3.93
N ASP A 399 18.36 -1.58 -3.13
CA ASP A 399 19.64 -2.24 -2.82
C ASP A 399 19.41 -3.57 -2.10
N PHE A 400 18.46 -3.59 -1.15
CA PHE A 400 18.02 -4.83 -0.47
C PHE A 400 17.55 -5.87 -1.49
N ALA A 401 16.69 -5.48 -2.41
CA ALA A 401 16.15 -6.36 -3.46
C ALA A 401 17.27 -6.92 -4.36
N GLN A 402 18.25 -6.08 -4.73
CA GLN A 402 19.39 -6.49 -5.55
C GLN A 402 20.25 -7.49 -4.78
N THR A 403 20.54 -7.23 -3.50
CA THR A 403 21.33 -8.11 -2.63
C THR A 403 20.62 -9.45 -2.46
N LEU A 404 19.29 -9.43 -2.27
CA LEU A 404 18.47 -10.63 -2.16
C LEU A 404 18.58 -11.50 -3.42
N ARG A 405 18.49 -10.89 -4.62
CA ARG A 405 18.65 -11.58 -5.90
C ARG A 405 20.03 -12.21 -6.05
N ARG A 406 21.09 -11.48 -5.68
CA ARG A 406 22.49 -11.99 -5.74
C ARG A 406 22.63 -13.19 -4.83
N THR A 407 22.10 -13.11 -3.61
CA THR A 407 22.15 -14.21 -2.62
C THR A 407 21.42 -15.45 -3.14
N GLN A 408 20.21 -15.26 -3.73
CA GLN A 408 19.44 -16.35 -4.31
C GLN A 408 20.19 -17.05 -5.46
N LYS A 409 20.74 -16.27 -6.40
CA LYS A 409 21.53 -16.81 -7.52
C LYS A 409 22.74 -17.62 -7.02
N GLN A 410 23.43 -17.12 -5.99
CA GLN A 410 24.55 -17.82 -5.38
C GLN A 410 24.14 -19.15 -4.73
N ARG A 411 22.96 -19.17 -4.08
CA ARG A 411 22.40 -20.41 -3.47
C ARG A 411 22.02 -21.42 -4.55
N SER A 412 21.34 -20.97 -5.60
CA SER A 412 20.95 -21.83 -6.73
C SER A 412 22.17 -22.45 -7.41
N ALA A 413 23.19 -21.63 -7.63
CA ALA A 413 24.47 -22.10 -8.21
C ALA A 413 25.17 -23.12 -7.30
N ARG A 414 25.16 -22.91 -5.99
CA ARG A 414 25.76 -23.86 -5.01
C ARG A 414 24.94 -25.16 -4.92
N SER A 415 23.65 -25.09 -4.95
CA SER A 415 22.78 -26.28 -4.94
C SER A 415 22.89 -27.09 -6.22
N SER A 416 23.02 -26.44 -7.33
CA SER A 416 23.34 -27.09 -8.64
C SER A 416 24.70 -27.77 -8.60
N UNK A 417 25.56 -27.25 -7.95
CA UNK A 417 26.81 -27.81 -7.77
C UNK A 417 26.82 -28.93 -6.84
N UNK A 418 25.97 -28.95 -6.08
CA UNK A 418 25.86 -29.98 -5.21
C UNK A 418 25.14 -31.10 -5.78
N UNK A 419 24.37 -30.90 -6.55
CA UNK A 419 23.68 -31.84 -7.24
C UNK A 419 24.52 -32.55 -8.22
N UNK A 420 25.30 -31.85 -8.70
CA UNK A 420 26.22 -32.36 -9.56
C UNK A 420 27.21 -33.26 -8.95
N LYS A 421 27.77 -32.93 -7.95
CA LYS A 421 28.74 -33.69 -7.21
C LYS A 421 28.14 -34.99 -6.65
N ARG A 422 26.91 -34.98 -6.24
CA ARG A 422 26.21 -36.17 -5.74
C ARG A 422 25.91 -37.20 -6.85
N LEU A 423 25.63 -36.72 -8.03
CA LEU A 423 25.40 -37.60 -9.20
C LEU A 423 26.71 -38.26 -9.65
N TRP A 424 27.79 -37.45 -9.68
CA TRP A 424 29.14 -37.96 -10.03
C TRP A 424 29.65 -38.98 -9.00
N GLY A 425 29.42 -38.71 -7.72
CA GLY A 425 29.84 -39.62 -6.63
C GLY A 425 29.11 -40.95 -6.60
N ARG A 426 27.89 -41.03 -7.19
CA ARG A 426 27.13 -42.31 -7.26
C ARG A 426 27.55 -43.16 -8.47
N SER A 427 28.07 -42.53 -9.55
CA SER A 427 28.51 -43.28 -10.74
C SER A 427 29.92 -43.87 -10.61
N HIS A 428 30.66 -43.52 -9.57
CA HIS A 428 32.05 -43.97 -9.34
C HIS A 428 32.23 -44.72 -8.02
N ARG A 429 31.27 -45.58 -7.61
CA ARG A 429 31.57 -46.63 -6.63
C ARG A 429 32.19 -47.79 -7.37
N PRO A 430 33.46 -48.18 -7.09
CA PRO A 430 34.07 -49.33 -7.74
C PRO A 430 33.33 -50.60 -7.27
N SER A 431 32.57 -51.19 -8.18
CA SER A 431 32.20 -52.59 -8.02
C SER A 431 33.50 -53.37 -8.17
N GLY A 432 33.90 -54.08 -7.08
CA GLY A 432 35.13 -54.86 -7.08
C GLY A 432 35.10 -55.98 -8.12
N ARG A 433 35.67 -55.70 -9.30
CA ARG A 433 36.22 -56.68 -10.22
C ARG A 433 37.27 -55.99 -11.07
N ALA A 434 38.51 -56.45 -10.94
CA ALA A 434 39.63 -55.99 -11.72
C ALA A 434 39.46 -56.33 -13.21
N PHE A 435 39.54 -55.32 -14.08
CA PHE A 435 39.89 -55.54 -15.47
C PHE A 435 40.89 -54.46 -15.88
N SER A 436 42.02 -54.94 -16.33
CA SER A 436 43.11 -54.14 -16.87
C SER A 436 42.73 -53.59 -18.26
N GLY A 437 42.96 -52.35 -18.49
CA GLY A 437 42.78 -51.71 -19.80
C GLY A 437 42.83 -50.21 -19.71
N PHE A 438 43.98 -49.65 -19.98
CA PHE A 438 44.20 -48.19 -20.10
C PHE A 438 43.53 -47.67 -21.36
N VAL A 439 42.73 -46.65 -21.25
CA VAL A 439 42.52 -45.65 -22.29
C VAL A 439 42.49 -44.29 -21.61
N VAL A 440 43.56 -43.54 -21.85
CA VAL A 440 43.61 -42.13 -21.44
C VAL A 440 42.97 -41.31 -22.54
N CYS A 441 41.95 -40.55 -22.21
CA CYS A 441 41.48 -39.45 -23.03
C CYS A 441 41.65 -38.15 -22.27
N ASP A 442 42.66 -37.40 -22.67
CA ASP A 442 42.90 -36.02 -22.27
C ASP A 442 41.83 -35.16 -22.89
N VAL A 443 41.12 -34.41 -22.08
CA VAL A 443 40.40 -33.22 -22.53
C VAL A 443 40.93 -32.05 -21.70
N LEU A 444 41.94 -31.42 -22.25
CA LEU A 444 42.50 -30.17 -21.74
C LEU A 444 41.96 -28.97 -22.53
N SER A 445 41.41 -28.08 -21.77
CA SER A 445 41.39 -26.63 -21.92
C SER A 445 41.35 -26.01 -23.32
N ALA A 446 40.36 -25.22 -23.56
CA ALA A 446 40.45 -24.09 -24.49
C ALA A 446 40.16 -22.82 -23.71
N ARG A 447 41.24 -22.18 -23.30
CA ARG A 447 41.23 -20.75 -22.96
C ARG A 447 42.12 -20.01 -23.96
N ARG A 448 41.62 -18.84 -24.36
CA ARG A 448 42.31 -17.72 -24.98
C ARG A 448 42.45 -17.74 -26.49
N GLY A 449 41.86 -16.70 -27.03
CA GLY A 449 42.64 -15.62 -27.64
C GLY A 449 42.35 -15.31 -29.08
N SER A 450 42.01 -14.12 -29.25
CA SER A 450 42.48 -13.18 -30.26
C SER A 450 41.49 -12.76 -31.34
N LYS A 451 41.38 -11.46 -31.34
CA LYS A 451 40.84 -10.59 -32.38
C LYS A 451 41.30 -10.91 -33.78
N ARG A 452 40.48 -10.68 -34.77
CA ARG A 452 40.82 -9.80 -35.89
C ARG A 452 39.61 -9.48 -36.77
N ASP A 453 39.66 -8.26 -37.21
CA ASP A 453 38.81 -7.42 -38.01
C ASP A 453 38.48 -7.92 -39.41
N VAL A 454 37.54 -7.19 -39.95
CA VAL A 454 37.40 -6.70 -41.32
C VAL A 454 36.38 -7.40 -42.21
N GLY A 455 35.45 -6.59 -42.65
CA GLY A 455 34.80 -6.75 -43.91
C GLY A 455 33.40 -6.16 -44.04
N VAL A 456 33.36 -4.86 -44.29
CA VAL A 456 32.20 -4.17 -44.81
C VAL A 456 31.99 -4.55 -46.28
N VAL A 457 30.78 -4.91 -46.67
CA VAL A 457 30.22 -4.56 -47.98
C VAL A 457 28.71 -4.44 -47.84
N GLY A 458 28.27 -3.27 -48.20
CA GLY A 458 26.87 -2.93 -48.28
C GLY A 458 26.26 -3.22 -49.66
N ILE A 459 25.14 -2.59 -49.84
CA ILE A 459 24.27 -2.42 -51.05
C ILE A 459 22.98 -3.19 -50.90
N SER A 460 21.89 -2.53 -50.73
CA SER A 460 21.09 -1.57 -51.45
C SER A 460 19.78 -2.19 -51.93
N SER A 461 18.77 -1.53 -51.50
CA SER A 461 17.57 -1.05 -52.21
C SER A 461 16.50 -2.03 -52.70
N ASP A 462 15.38 -1.55 -52.40
CA ASP A 462 14.08 -1.49 -53.17
C ASP A 462 13.10 -2.65 -52.99
N ILE A 463 12.10 -2.40 -52.36
CA ILE A 463 10.72 -1.92 -52.61
C ILE A 463 9.96 -1.86 -51.31
#